data_a83559967bde9d84a55595ffcbe3f0b7
#
_entry.id   a83559967bde9d84a55595ffcbe3f0b7
#
_cell.length_a   1.000
_cell.length_b   1.000
_cell.length_c   1.000
_cell.angle_alpha   90.00
_cell.angle_beta   90.00
_cell.angle_gamma   90.00
#
_symmetry.space_group_name_H-M   'P 1'
#
loop_
_entity.id
_entity.type
_entity.pdbx_description
1 polymer ?
#
loop_
_entity_poly.entity_id
_entity_poly.type
_entity_poly.pdbx_seq_one_letter_code
_entity_poly.pdbx_strand_id
1 'polypeptide(L)'
;MEPTKADSTRTPILWIAPIVVGHFIVVVWHLFLVVRVQPGFPRSALPLMILVNFFPIAGLVALAKGFAKWAGCMITLPLAIVLVIGTYAHFLSPGADNVLHMPPGDLRLPFQISAVLLVLLEALGCWVGIRIFVRMPVQRALKM
;
A
#
# COMPACT_ATOMS: atom_id res chain seq x y z
N MET A 1 -9.99 29.84 20.68
CA MET A 1 -10.77 29.15 19.63
C MET A 1 -10.30 27.71 19.64
N GLU A 2 -11.10 26.76 20.14
CA GLU A 2 -10.76 25.34 20.03
C GLU A 2 -10.89 24.89 18.56
N PRO A 3 -9.90 24.15 18.02
CA PRO A 3 -9.99 23.62 16.66
C PRO A 3 -11.21 22.71 16.57
N THR A 4 -12.05 22.93 15.59
CA THR A 4 -13.24 22.10 15.35
C THR A 4 -12.81 20.66 15.05
N LYS A 5 -13.61 19.68 15.49
CA LYS A 5 -13.35 18.22 15.32
C LYS A 5 -13.06 17.79 13.88
N ALA A 6 -13.52 18.58 12.90
CA ALA A 6 -13.25 18.40 11.48
C ALA A 6 -11.79 18.71 11.08
N ASP A 7 -11.12 19.61 11.81
CA ASP A 7 -9.73 19.98 11.50
C ASP A 7 -8.72 18.91 11.93
N SER A 8 -9.00 18.16 13.01
CA SER A 8 -8.08 17.15 13.53
C SER A 8 -7.94 15.90 12.63
N THR A 9 -8.92 15.62 11.79
CA THR A 9 -8.88 14.48 10.85
C THR A 9 -8.43 14.85 9.44
N ARG A 10 -8.55 16.11 9.04
CA ARG A 10 -8.14 16.59 7.71
C ARG A 10 -6.64 16.48 7.46
N THR A 11 -5.85 16.89 8.44
CA THR A 11 -4.38 16.91 8.31
C THR A 11 -3.78 15.52 8.01
N PRO A 12 -4.12 14.44 8.74
CA PRO A 12 -3.58 13.12 8.43
C PRO A 12 -4.07 12.57 7.06
N ILE A 13 -5.30 12.89 6.63
CA ILE A 13 -5.81 12.44 5.32
C ILE A 13 -5.00 13.08 4.19
N LEU A 14 -4.66 14.36 4.27
CA LEU A 14 -3.87 15.05 3.24
C LEU A 14 -2.49 14.42 3.01
N TRP A 15 -1.89 13.84 4.04
CA TRP A 15 -0.58 13.21 3.92
C TRP A 15 -0.63 11.74 3.52
N ILE A 16 -1.63 10.99 3.99
CA ILE A 16 -1.70 9.55 3.72
C ILE A 16 -2.36 9.24 2.37
N ALA A 17 -3.32 10.05 1.93
CA ALA A 17 -4.04 9.79 0.69
C ALA A 17 -3.12 9.70 -0.55
N PRO A 18 -2.16 10.61 -0.77
CA PRO A 18 -1.22 10.48 -1.88
C PRO A 18 -0.38 9.20 -1.84
N ILE A 19 0.00 8.75 -0.64
CA ILE A 19 0.80 7.52 -0.47
C ILE A 19 -0.05 6.30 -0.85
N VAL A 20 -1.26 6.18 -0.31
CA VAL A 20 -2.15 5.04 -0.55
C VAL A 20 -2.64 5.01 -2.00
N VAL A 21 -3.05 6.14 -2.56
CA VAL A 21 -3.49 6.22 -3.96
C VAL A 21 -2.32 5.99 -4.91
N GLY A 22 -1.17 6.60 -4.64
CA GLY A 22 0.05 6.39 -5.41
C GLY A 22 0.49 4.92 -5.40
N HIS A 23 0.46 4.27 -4.22
CA HIS A 23 0.73 2.85 -4.10
C HIS A 23 -0.23 2.03 -4.98
N PHE A 24 -1.54 2.28 -4.92
CA PHE A 24 -2.51 1.57 -5.74
C PHE A 24 -2.24 1.72 -7.24
N ILE A 25 -1.94 2.93 -7.71
CA ILE A 25 -1.59 3.19 -9.11
C ILE A 25 -0.34 2.40 -9.51
N VAL A 26 0.70 2.42 -8.68
CA VAL A 26 1.95 1.70 -8.96
C VAL A 26 1.73 0.19 -8.94
N VAL A 27 0.91 -0.34 -8.04
CA VAL A 27 0.52 -1.78 -8.03
C VAL A 27 -0.13 -2.18 -9.34
N VAL A 28 -1.12 -1.42 -9.82
CA VAL A 28 -1.81 -1.74 -11.08
C VAL A 28 -0.82 -1.73 -12.24
N TRP A 29 0.05 -0.74 -12.31
CA TRP A 29 1.11 -0.66 -13.30
C TRP A 29 2.09 -1.83 -13.19
N HIS A 30 2.56 -2.14 -11.99
CA HIS A 30 3.48 -3.25 -11.74
C HIS A 30 2.88 -4.61 -12.12
N LEU A 31 1.62 -4.87 -11.76
CA LEU A 31 0.92 -6.10 -12.16
C LEU A 31 0.79 -6.24 -13.67
N PHE A 32 0.54 -5.13 -14.37
CA PHE A 32 0.55 -5.12 -15.83
C PHE A 32 1.93 -5.54 -16.39
N LEU A 33 3.01 -5.05 -15.80
CA LEU A 33 4.37 -5.40 -16.20
C LEU A 33 4.69 -6.88 -15.88
N VAL A 34 4.33 -7.35 -14.68
CA VAL A 34 4.51 -8.76 -14.27
C VAL A 34 3.89 -9.71 -15.28
N VAL A 35 2.64 -9.49 -15.66
CA VAL A 35 1.94 -10.34 -16.64
C VAL A 35 2.63 -10.34 -18.01
N ARG A 36 3.27 -9.23 -18.38
CA ARG A 36 4.03 -9.11 -19.66
C ARG A 36 5.40 -9.77 -19.63
N VAL A 37 6.07 -9.67 -18.48
CA VAL A 37 7.45 -10.15 -18.29
C VAL A 37 7.47 -11.65 -17.94
N GLN A 38 6.43 -12.15 -17.31
CA GLN A 38 6.33 -13.53 -16.82
C GLN A 38 5.18 -14.28 -17.48
N PRO A 39 5.43 -14.96 -18.59
CA PRO A 39 4.37 -15.73 -19.26
C PRO A 39 3.74 -16.82 -18.40
N GLY A 40 4.47 -17.30 -17.38
CA GLY A 40 4.00 -18.33 -16.42
C GLY A 40 3.32 -17.76 -15.16
N PHE A 41 3.13 -16.44 -15.05
CA PHE A 41 2.48 -15.85 -13.89
C PHE A 41 1.04 -16.36 -13.71
N PRO A 42 0.67 -16.88 -12.52
CA PRO A 42 -0.66 -17.43 -12.27
C PRO A 42 -1.71 -16.31 -12.26
N ARG A 43 -2.38 -16.12 -13.38
CA ARG A 43 -3.41 -15.07 -13.51
C ARG A 43 -4.54 -15.20 -12.49
N SER A 44 -4.76 -16.39 -11.94
CA SER A 44 -5.69 -16.64 -10.84
C SER A 44 -5.32 -15.92 -9.54
N ALA A 45 -4.05 -15.52 -9.35
CA ALA A 45 -3.62 -14.74 -8.20
C ALA A 45 -3.98 -13.25 -8.30
N LEU A 46 -4.22 -12.71 -9.51
CA LEU A 46 -4.51 -11.29 -9.71
C LEU A 46 -5.70 -10.77 -8.90
N PRO A 47 -6.86 -11.45 -8.83
CA PRO A 47 -7.98 -10.96 -8.04
C PRO A 47 -7.65 -10.81 -6.56
N LEU A 48 -6.90 -11.76 -5.99
CA LEU A 48 -6.46 -11.69 -4.60
C LEU A 48 -5.48 -10.53 -4.38
N MET A 49 -4.52 -10.35 -5.26
CA MET A 49 -3.56 -9.24 -5.19
C MET A 49 -4.26 -7.89 -5.26
N ILE A 50 -5.22 -7.73 -6.17
CA ILE A 50 -6.02 -6.51 -6.29
C ILE A 50 -6.82 -6.30 -4.99
N LEU A 51 -7.51 -7.34 -4.50
CA LEU A 51 -8.33 -7.26 -3.29
C LEU A 51 -7.50 -6.79 -2.08
N VAL A 52 -6.34 -7.39 -1.84
CA VAL A 52 -5.45 -7.01 -0.71
C VAL A 52 -5.02 -5.54 -0.82
N ASN A 53 -4.76 -5.05 -2.02
CA ASN A 53 -4.38 -3.66 -2.26
C ASN A 53 -5.54 -2.66 -2.16
N PHE A 54 -6.80 -3.12 -2.14
CA PHE A 54 -7.96 -2.26 -1.86
C PHE A 54 -8.13 -1.93 -0.37
N PHE A 55 -7.61 -2.76 0.55
CA PHE A 55 -7.74 -2.51 1.99
C PHE A 55 -7.17 -1.16 2.45
N PRO A 56 -5.99 -0.70 1.98
CA PRO A 56 -5.50 0.63 2.32
C PRO A 56 -6.44 1.76 1.88
N ILE A 57 -7.11 1.61 0.73
CA ILE A 57 -8.12 2.57 0.26
C ILE A 57 -9.35 2.57 1.18
N ALA A 58 -9.84 1.39 1.58
CA ALA A 58 -10.91 1.29 2.56
C ALA A 58 -10.49 1.90 3.92
N GLY A 59 -9.20 1.78 4.27
CA GLY A 59 -8.61 2.46 5.42
C GLY A 59 -8.70 3.99 5.33
N LEU A 60 -8.50 4.60 4.15
CA LEU A 60 -8.71 6.04 3.96
C LEU A 60 -10.16 6.43 4.20
N VAL A 61 -11.12 5.63 3.73
CA VAL A 61 -12.56 5.86 3.97
C VAL A 61 -12.88 5.75 5.45
N ALA A 62 -12.32 4.75 6.14
CA ALA A 62 -12.48 4.61 7.59
C ALA A 62 -11.90 5.82 8.35
N LEU A 63 -10.74 6.32 7.92
CA LEU A 63 -10.12 7.52 8.49
C LEU A 63 -11.01 8.75 8.30
N ALA A 64 -11.55 8.95 7.10
CA ALA A 64 -12.46 10.06 6.80
C ALA A 64 -13.73 10.03 7.65
N LYS A 65 -14.20 8.82 8.00
CA LYS A 65 -15.35 8.62 8.92
C LYS A 65 -14.98 8.71 10.42
N GLY A 66 -13.70 8.96 10.75
CA GLY A 66 -13.24 9.10 12.12
C GLY A 66 -12.85 7.77 12.82
N PHE A 67 -12.83 6.64 12.11
CA PHE A 67 -12.43 5.33 12.64
C PHE A 67 -10.90 5.14 12.59
N ALA A 68 -10.15 6.02 13.24
CA ALA A 68 -8.70 6.12 13.10
C ALA A 68 -7.93 4.81 13.39
N LYS A 69 -8.29 4.07 14.44
CA LYS A 69 -7.62 2.79 14.74
C LYS A 69 -7.84 1.74 13.67
N TRP A 70 -9.08 1.59 13.21
CA TRP A 70 -9.41 0.70 12.10
C TRP A 70 -8.69 1.11 10.83
N ALA A 71 -8.66 2.42 10.53
CA ALA A 71 -7.91 2.96 9.40
C ALA A 71 -6.43 2.60 9.47
N GLY A 72 -5.80 2.82 10.63
CA GLY A 72 -4.39 2.46 10.85
C GLY A 72 -4.13 0.97 10.60
N CYS A 73 -4.96 0.08 11.12
CA CYS A 73 -4.86 -1.37 10.88
C CYS A 73 -5.05 -1.72 9.40
N MET A 74 -6.10 -1.19 8.75
CA MET A 74 -6.43 -1.48 7.35
C MET A 74 -5.38 -0.96 6.38
N ILE A 75 -4.63 0.05 6.75
CA ILE A 75 -3.51 0.56 5.95
C ILE A 75 -2.25 -0.25 6.23
N THR A 76 -1.90 -0.44 7.52
CA THR A 76 -0.61 -1.03 7.89
C THR A 76 -0.51 -2.51 7.57
N LEU A 77 -1.51 -3.32 7.94
CA LEU A 77 -1.39 -4.78 7.84
C LEU A 77 -1.21 -5.26 6.39
N PRO A 78 -2.05 -4.87 5.42
CA PRO A 78 -1.86 -5.32 4.05
C PRO A 78 -0.55 -4.78 3.45
N LEU A 79 -0.18 -3.52 3.71
CA LEU A 79 1.06 -2.96 3.20
C LEU A 79 2.30 -3.64 3.80
N ALA A 80 2.26 -4.03 5.08
CA ALA A 80 3.36 -4.78 5.70
C ALA A 80 3.52 -6.18 5.09
N ILE A 81 2.40 -6.86 4.82
CA ILE A 81 2.42 -8.18 4.19
C ILE A 81 3.02 -8.08 2.78
N VAL A 82 2.54 -7.15 1.96
CA VAL A 82 3.04 -7.02 0.58
C VAL A 82 4.47 -6.47 0.55
N LEU A 83 4.88 -5.63 1.50
CA LEU A 83 6.26 -5.17 1.66
C LEU A 83 7.22 -6.35 1.89
N VAL A 84 6.88 -7.26 2.80
CA VAL A 84 7.73 -8.43 3.09
C VAL A 84 7.78 -9.38 1.89
N ILE A 85 6.61 -9.73 1.34
CA ILE A 85 6.52 -10.65 0.20
C ILE A 85 7.18 -10.04 -1.04
N GLY A 86 6.87 -8.78 -1.35
CA GLY A 86 7.42 -8.07 -2.51
C GLY A 86 8.93 -7.89 -2.41
N THR A 87 9.44 -7.48 -1.24
CA THR A 87 10.89 -7.36 -1.02
C THR A 87 11.58 -8.71 -1.22
N TYR A 88 11.02 -9.79 -0.68
CA TYR A 88 11.57 -11.12 -0.87
C TYR A 88 11.55 -11.52 -2.36
N ALA A 89 10.42 -11.40 -3.03
CA ALA A 89 10.27 -11.82 -4.43
C ALA A 89 11.16 -11.01 -5.38
N HIS A 90 11.20 -9.68 -5.21
CA HIS A 90 11.87 -8.80 -6.16
C HIS A 90 13.36 -8.61 -5.92
N PHE A 91 13.87 -8.86 -4.70
CA PHE A 91 15.26 -8.56 -4.37
C PHE A 91 16.05 -9.75 -3.81
N LEU A 92 15.38 -10.73 -3.21
CA LEU A 92 16.07 -11.83 -2.51
C LEU A 92 15.86 -13.20 -3.19
N SER A 93 14.67 -13.46 -3.74
CA SER A 93 14.38 -14.73 -4.42
C SER A 93 15.13 -14.83 -5.76
N PRO A 94 15.69 -15.98 -6.12
CA PRO A 94 16.33 -16.18 -7.43
C PRO A 94 15.31 -16.39 -8.59
N GLY A 95 14.06 -15.97 -8.40
CA GLY A 95 12.99 -16.11 -9.39
C GLY A 95 13.04 -15.08 -10.53
N ALA A 96 12.11 -15.24 -11.48
CA ALA A 96 11.94 -14.33 -12.62
C ALA A 96 11.46 -12.93 -12.21
N ASP A 97 10.96 -12.79 -10.98
CA ASP A 97 10.55 -11.51 -10.38
C ASP A 97 11.73 -10.69 -9.83
N ASN A 98 12.92 -11.27 -9.80
CA ASN A 98 14.08 -10.59 -9.24
C ASN A 98 14.58 -9.49 -10.18
N VAL A 99 14.53 -8.26 -9.70
CA VAL A 99 14.94 -7.06 -10.47
C VAL A 99 16.39 -7.10 -10.95
N LEU A 100 17.26 -7.83 -10.23
CA LEU A 100 18.68 -7.95 -10.56
C LEU A 100 18.94 -8.98 -11.66
N HIS A 101 18.11 -10.02 -11.75
CA HIS A 101 18.28 -11.15 -12.68
C HIS A 101 17.39 -11.06 -13.92
N MET A 102 16.65 -9.97 -14.06
CA MET A 102 15.76 -9.76 -15.18
C MET A 102 16.53 -9.65 -16.50
N PRO A 103 16.14 -10.39 -17.56
CA PRO A 103 16.81 -10.32 -18.85
C PRO A 103 16.72 -8.91 -19.46
N PRO A 104 17.67 -8.52 -20.32
CA PRO A 104 17.61 -7.24 -21.01
C PRO A 104 16.38 -7.18 -21.92
N GLY A 105 15.75 -5.99 -21.99
CA GLY A 105 14.56 -5.72 -22.80
C GLY A 105 13.88 -4.43 -22.38
N ASP A 106 12.94 -3.95 -23.19
CA ASP A 106 12.28 -2.65 -23.01
C ASP A 106 11.49 -2.55 -21.70
N LEU A 107 11.03 -3.67 -21.16
CA LEU A 107 10.23 -3.71 -19.92
C LEU A 107 11.08 -3.84 -18.66
N ARG A 108 12.40 -4.08 -18.79
CA ARG A 108 13.28 -4.24 -17.62
C ARG A 108 13.30 -3.03 -16.72
N LEU A 109 13.60 -1.86 -17.27
CA LEU A 109 13.70 -0.63 -16.50
C LEU A 109 12.35 -0.20 -15.88
N PRO A 110 11.22 -0.19 -16.62
CA PRO A 110 9.91 0.05 -16.02
C PRO A 110 9.56 -0.90 -14.86
N PHE A 111 9.88 -2.19 -15.00
CA PHE A 111 9.65 -3.18 -13.95
C PHE A 111 10.50 -2.89 -12.71
N GLN A 112 11.80 -2.64 -12.87
CA GLN A 112 12.70 -2.30 -11.76
C GLN A 112 12.24 -1.04 -11.03
N ILE A 113 11.87 0.02 -11.75
CA ILE A 113 11.35 1.27 -11.17
C ILE A 113 10.08 0.99 -10.38
N SER A 114 9.12 0.25 -10.94
CA SER A 114 7.86 -0.03 -10.25
C SER A 114 8.07 -0.87 -8.99
N ALA A 115 8.96 -1.86 -9.00
CA ALA A 115 9.28 -2.67 -7.82
C ALA A 115 9.90 -1.83 -6.68
N VAL A 116 10.85 -0.94 -7.02
CA VAL A 116 11.45 -0.03 -6.02
C VAL A 116 10.42 0.95 -5.46
N LEU A 117 9.58 1.53 -6.33
CA LEU A 117 8.51 2.44 -5.90
C LEU A 117 7.50 1.75 -4.98
N LEU A 118 7.15 0.48 -5.25
CA LEU A 118 6.27 -0.28 -4.37
C LEU A 118 6.86 -0.40 -2.97
N VAL A 119 8.10 -0.88 -2.85
CA VAL A 119 8.77 -1.02 -1.54
C VAL A 119 8.79 0.30 -0.77
N LEU A 120 9.10 1.42 -1.43
CA LEU A 120 9.13 2.73 -0.80
C LEU A 120 7.73 3.17 -0.33
N LEU A 121 6.70 3.02 -1.16
CA LEU A 121 5.33 3.41 -0.84
C LEU A 121 4.73 2.52 0.25
N GLU A 122 5.02 1.22 0.23
CA GLU A 122 4.60 0.26 1.26
C GLU A 122 5.25 0.58 2.61
N ALA A 123 6.55 0.85 2.64
CA ALA A 123 7.26 1.24 3.86
C ALA A 123 6.72 2.56 4.44
N LEU A 124 6.52 3.58 3.59
CA LEU A 124 5.92 4.86 3.99
C LEU A 124 4.49 4.68 4.48
N GLY A 125 3.69 3.88 3.78
CA GLY A 125 2.31 3.59 4.16
C GLY A 125 2.22 2.86 5.50
N CYS A 126 3.07 1.87 5.75
CA CYS A 126 3.19 1.20 7.04
C CYS A 126 3.54 2.19 8.15
N TRP A 127 4.54 3.03 7.94
CA TRP A 127 4.98 4.02 8.93
C TRP A 127 3.85 5.01 9.29
N VAL A 128 3.14 5.54 8.28
CA VAL A 128 2.04 6.48 8.54
C VAL A 128 0.85 5.77 9.16
N GLY A 129 0.51 4.56 8.71
CA GLY A 129 -0.58 3.77 9.27
C GLY A 129 -0.36 3.44 10.75
N ILE A 130 0.87 3.06 11.13
CA ILE A 130 1.25 2.87 12.54
C ILE A 130 1.10 4.17 13.33
N ARG A 131 1.53 5.30 12.78
CA ARG A 131 1.36 6.61 13.45
C ARG A 131 -0.11 6.97 13.68
N ILE A 132 -0.98 6.69 12.71
CA ILE A 132 -2.42 6.88 12.86
C ILE A 132 -2.95 5.98 13.98
N PHE A 133 -2.58 4.71 13.98
CA PHE A 133 -3.03 3.73 14.97
C PHE A 133 -2.63 4.13 16.40
N VAL A 134 -1.36 4.58 16.59
CA VAL A 134 -0.80 4.87 17.91
C VAL A 134 -1.24 6.24 18.44
N ARG A 135 -1.26 7.27 17.58
CA ARG A 135 -1.41 8.66 18.03
C ARG A 135 -2.85 9.14 18.11
N MET A 136 -3.78 8.51 17.40
CA MET A 136 -5.16 8.95 17.44
C MET A 136 -5.90 8.28 18.61
N PRO A 137 -6.47 9.07 19.56
CA PRO A 137 -7.24 8.54 20.67
C PRO A 137 -8.44 7.76 20.14
N VAL A 138 -8.80 6.69 20.84
CA VAL A 138 -10.08 6.00 20.63
C VAL A 138 -11.17 7.03 20.83
N GLN A 139 -11.81 7.48 19.76
CA GLN A 139 -13.06 8.18 19.90
C GLN A 139 -14.00 7.19 20.59
N ARG A 140 -14.25 7.41 21.89
CA ARG A 140 -15.24 6.64 22.63
C ARG A 140 -16.54 6.74 21.84
N ALA A 141 -16.95 5.62 21.27
CA ALA A 141 -18.32 5.39 20.82
C ALA A 141 -19.19 5.31 22.08
N LEU A 142 -19.41 6.46 22.72
CA LEU A 142 -20.26 6.60 23.88
C LEU A 142 -20.89 7.98 23.82
N LYS A 143 -21.94 8.04 23.04
CA LYS A 143 -23.19 8.75 23.42
C LYS A 143 -24.28 8.04 22.67
N MET A 144 -24.70 6.91 23.23
CA MET A 144 -26.13 6.56 23.15
C MET A 144 -26.90 7.50 24.05
#